data_111fa84622739df18fc75e5b8dd8c460
#
_entry.id   111fa84622739df18fc75e5b8dd8c460
#
_cell.length_a   1.000
_cell.length_b   1.000
_cell.length_c   1.000
_cell.angle_alpha   90.00
_cell.angle_beta   90.00
_cell.angle_gamma   90.00
#
_symmetry.space_group_name_H-M   'P 1'
#
loop_
_entity.id
_entity.type
_entity.pdbx_description
1 polymer ?
#
loop_
_entity_poly.entity_id
_entity_poly.type
_entity_poly.pdbx_seq_one_letter_code
_entity_poly.pdbx_strand_id
1 'polypeptide(L)'
;MRVTVTNPPWPGEGFGARSDVRWPHKRRDKYIEYPIYLAYTVAVLEEAGFDISFIDAIMEELDIPAFVQRVKELSPALLVLECSTPSIRYDLDSAAAVKTALPDITTALVGSHATFFHKEVLAENPGVDAIVRGEFEITVRELARAIDGNSDWSGVEGLSYRSGDEIVVNPDRPLIEDLDALPFPARHIVHSNGYRAAIYSGDKCTAMVSSRGCPFQCTFCVWPNTLYGHRFRARSAQDVVDEMEEVEKKHGIDEIYFDDDTFTIDRKRVMDICHLIKERGLSVSWICQARVDTVDREVLLAMKDAGCHYILFGIESGSPEMLATMKKRITLDKAREAIRLCEDVGIKSQAFFLFGIPGETHETIQQSIDFAKELGASTVQFSVAIPQPGSPLYEQCTQNGWLIYDDWEDFASCRAMIETAQLSRTEIEEARIRAYREYYFRPQFVFREALRIRHPRDVRRLLRGARSVLSRLNFFQSARGS
;
A
#
# COMPACT_ATOMS: atom_id res chain seq x y z
N MET A 1 -24.46 -19.53 -0.75
CA MET A 1 -23.13 -20.14 -0.99
C MET A 1 -22.10 -19.55 -0.02
N ARG A 2 -21.08 -20.33 0.39
CA ARG A 2 -19.95 -19.80 1.19
C ARG A 2 -18.83 -19.25 0.29
N VAL A 3 -18.33 -18.07 0.64
CA VAL A 3 -17.17 -17.44 0.01
C VAL A 3 -16.10 -17.22 1.08
N THR A 4 -14.86 -17.57 0.78
CA THR A 4 -13.71 -17.25 1.66
C THR A 4 -12.80 -16.25 0.96
N VAL A 5 -12.56 -15.13 1.62
CA VAL A 5 -11.60 -14.09 1.17
C VAL A 5 -10.32 -14.25 1.98
N THR A 6 -9.18 -14.19 1.32
CA THR A 6 -7.92 -14.53 1.99
C THR A 6 -6.76 -13.59 1.64
N ASN A 7 -5.93 -13.32 2.67
CA ASN A 7 -4.55 -12.92 2.54
C ASN A 7 -3.72 -14.20 2.69
N PRO A 8 -3.27 -14.85 1.58
CA PRO A 8 -2.71 -16.20 1.62
C PRO A 8 -1.33 -16.23 2.28
N PRO A 9 -0.76 -17.43 2.59
CA PRO A 9 0.56 -17.55 3.18
C PRO A 9 1.64 -16.87 2.34
N TRP A 10 2.60 -16.24 3.03
CA TRP A 10 3.81 -15.73 2.42
C TRP A 10 5.01 -16.24 3.23
N PRO A 11 5.53 -17.44 2.91
CA PRO A 11 6.59 -18.11 3.66
C PRO A 11 7.86 -17.28 3.81
N GLY A 12 8.65 -17.60 4.84
CA GLY A 12 9.90 -16.94 5.18
C GLY A 12 9.76 -15.98 6.36
N GLU A 13 10.84 -15.26 6.71
CA GLU A 13 10.91 -14.45 7.91
C GLU A 13 10.08 -13.16 7.77
N GLY A 14 9.20 -12.90 8.74
CA GLY A 14 8.45 -11.65 8.85
C GLY A 14 7.07 -11.68 8.22
N PHE A 15 6.39 -10.55 8.26
CA PHE A 15 5.06 -10.35 7.70
C PHE A 15 5.12 -9.63 6.34
N GLY A 16 4.36 -10.11 5.38
CA GLY A 16 4.25 -9.54 4.04
C GLY A 16 2.95 -8.78 3.85
N ALA A 17 3.03 -7.52 3.41
CA ALA A 17 1.89 -6.71 3.01
C ALA A 17 1.75 -6.71 1.49
N ARG A 18 0.52 -6.90 0.95
CA ARG A 18 0.25 -7.03 -0.49
C ARG A 18 -0.29 -5.76 -1.13
N SER A 19 -1.41 -5.23 -0.65
CA SER A 19 -2.09 -4.13 -1.34
C SER A 19 -2.43 -2.91 -0.49
N ASP A 20 -2.30 -3.00 0.81
CA ASP A 20 -2.59 -1.93 1.77
C ASP A 20 -1.49 -0.88 1.91
N VAL A 21 -0.42 -1.03 1.16
CA VAL A 21 0.68 -0.08 1.02
C VAL A 21 1.05 0.11 -0.43
N ARG A 22 1.65 1.25 -0.77
CA ARG A 22 1.98 1.66 -2.14
C ARG A 22 2.95 0.74 -2.86
N TRP A 23 3.66 -0.12 -2.15
CA TRP A 23 4.40 -1.23 -2.71
C TRP A 23 4.32 -2.45 -1.79
N PRO A 24 4.13 -3.65 -2.33
CA PRO A 24 4.21 -4.87 -1.57
C PRO A 24 5.59 -5.02 -0.94
N HIS A 25 5.64 -5.43 0.32
CA HIS A 25 6.91 -5.59 1.05
C HIS A 25 6.80 -6.67 2.12
N LYS A 26 7.94 -7.09 2.67
CA LYS A 26 8.01 -8.03 3.78
C LYS A 26 8.84 -7.46 4.93
N ARG A 27 8.31 -7.50 6.13
CA ARG A 27 8.89 -6.88 7.33
C ARG A 27 9.24 -7.91 8.39
N ARG A 28 10.50 -7.91 8.81
CA ARG A 28 10.98 -8.80 9.89
C ARG A 28 10.44 -8.44 11.27
N ASP A 29 10.00 -7.20 11.48
CA ASP A 29 9.44 -6.74 12.76
C ASP A 29 7.97 -7.15 12.96
N LYS A 30 7.41 -7.94 12.03
CA LYS A 30 6.04 -8.46 12.06
C LYS A 30 4.97 -7.35 12.16
N TYR A 31 5.25 -6.17 11.60
CA TYR A 31 4.24 -5.14 11.38
C TYR A 31 3.60 -5.33 10.01
N ILE A 32 2.29 -5.30 9.99
CA ILE A 32 1.47 -5.37 8.78
C ILE A 32 0.29 -4.42 8.96
N GLU A 33 -0.03 -3.69 7.91
CA GLU A 33 -1.17 -2.80 7.85
C GLU A 33 -2.47 -3.60 7.70
N TYR A 34 -3.59 -2.96 8.03
CA TYR A 34 -4.92 -3.56 7.94
C TYR A 34 -5.31 -3.79 6.47
N PRO A 35 -5.79 -5.00 6.07
CA PRO A 35 -6.09 -5.34 4.68
C PRO A 35 -7.42 -4.73 4.24
N ILE A 36 -7.43 -3.42 4.09
CA ILE A 36 -8.64 -2.60 3.90
C ILE A 36 -9.43 -2.99 2.66
N TYR A 37 -8.77 -3.33 1.55
CA TYR A 37 -9.45 -3.66 0.29
C TYR A 37 -10.10 -5.05 0.35
N LEU A 38 -9.49 -6.00 1.04
CA LEU A 38 -10.14 -7.29 1.33
C LEU A 38 -11.32 -7.11 2.28
N ALA A 39 -11.22 -6.20 3.26
CA ALA A 39 -12.32 -5.90 4.17
C ALA A 39 -13.51 -5.24 3.46
N TYR A 40 -13.29 -4.40 2.43
CA TYR A 40 -14.32 -3.91 1.53
C TYR A 40 -14.96 -5.06 0.72
N THR A 41 -14.14 -5.97 0.19
CA THR A 41 -14.65 -7.13 -0.55
C THR A 41 -15.54 -8.00 0.31
N VAL A 42 -15.14 -8.26 1.55
CA VAL A 42 -15.94 -8.98 2.54
C VAL A 42 -17.27 -8.27 2.79
N ALA A 43 -17.27 -6.95 2.98
CA ALA A 43 -18.48 -6.16 3.21
C ALA A 43 -19.44 -6.20 2.03
N VAL A 44 -18.95 -6.05 0.80
CA VAL A 44 -19.77 -6.11 -0.43
C VAL A 44 -20.39 -7.50 -0.63
N LEU A 45 -19.68 -8.57 -0.28
CA LEU A 45 -20.19 -9.93 -0.35
C LEU A 45 -21.21 -10.21 0.76
N GLU A 46 -20.99 -9.70 1.97
CA GLU A 46 -21.93 -9.82 3.09
C GLU A 46 -23.25 -9.11 2.79
N GLU A 47 -23.18 -7.86 2.26
CA GLU A 47 -24.36 -7.12 1.81
C GLU A 47 -25.14 -7.86 0.71
N ALA A 48 -24.44 -8.60 -0.15
CA ALA A 48 -25.05 -9.45 -1.17
C ALA A 48 -25.69 -10.75 -0.63
N GLY A 49 -25.58 -11.02 0.69
CA GLY A 49 -26.21 -12.15 1.37
C GLY A 49 -25.41 -13.45 1.33
N PHE A 50 -24.12 -13.44 1.02
CA PHE A 50 -23.27 -14.62 1.06
C PHE A 50 -22.84 -14.97 2.49
N ASP A 51 -22.59 -16.27 2.74
CA ASP A 51 -21.93 -16.75 3.97
C ASP A 51 -20.42 -16.55 3.82
N ILE A 52 -19.85 -15.59 4.58
CA ILE A 52 -18.47 -15.14 4.39
C ILE A 52 -17.57 -15.62 5.52
N SER A 53 -16.37 -16.05 5.14
CA SER A 53 -15.25 -16.25 6.05
C SER A 53 -14.01 -15.50 5.54
N PHE A 54 -13.17 -15.08 6.47
CA PHE A 54 -11.90 -14.42 6.17
C PHE A 54 -10.74 -15.18 6.80
N ILE A 55 -9.65 -15.37 6.05
CA ILE A 55 -8.39 -15.94 6.54
C ILE A 55 -7.28 -14.96 6.24
N ASP A 56 -6.61 -14.45 7.26
CA ASP A 56 -5.31 -13.81 7.11
C ASP A 56 -4.21 -14.79 7.53
N ALA A 57 -3.70 -15.54 6.57
CA ALA A 57 -2.70 -16.56 6.83
C ALA A 57 -1.36 -15.98 7.31
N ILE A 58 -1.10 -14.68 7.08
CA ILE A 58 0.11 -14.01 7.58
C ILE A 58 -0.06 -13.66 9.04
N MET A 59 -1.18 -13.04 9.42
CA MET A 59 -1.49 -12.72 10.82
C MET A 59 -1.64 -13.97 11.69
N GLU A 60 -2.22 -15.02 11.13
CA GLU A 60 -2.38 -16.33 11.78
C GLU A 60 -1.09 -17.17 11.73
N GLU A 61 -0.03 -16.69 11.08
CA GLU A 61 1.26 -17.39 10.86
C GLU A 61 1.08 -18.80 10.27
N LEU A 62 0.14 -18.96 9.34
CA LEU A 62 -0.12 -20.24 8.68
C LEU A 62 0.87 -20.50 7.56
N ASP A 63 1.40 -21.72 7.50
CA ASP A 63 2.05 -22.23 6.30
C ASP A 63 1.00 -22.75 5.27
N ILE A 64 1.45 -23.11 4.08
CA ILE A 64 0.55 -23.59 3.02
C ILE A 64 -0.25 -24.84 3.46
N PRO A 65 0.32 -25.88 4.08
CA PRO A 65 -0.44 -27.03 4.59
C PRO A 65 -1.53 -26.65 5.60
N ALA A 66 -1.20 -25.80 6.59
CA ALA A 66 -2.18 -25.34 7.59
C ALA A 66 -3.29 -24.48 6.96
N PHE A 67 -2.92 -23.63 6.01
CA PHE A 67 -3.87 -22.84 5.22
C PHE A 67 -4.84 -23.73 4.44
N VAL A 68 -4.34 -24.73 3.72
CA VAL A 68 -5.17 -25.71 3.00
C VAL A 68 -6.13 -26.43 3.94
N GLN A 69 -5.67 -26.85 5.12
CA GLN A 69 -6.51 -27.47 6.12
C GLN A 69 -7.62 -26.53 6.60
N ARG A 70 -7.31 -25.26 6.83
CA ARG A 70 -8.28 -24.23 7.22
C ARG A 70 -9.34 -24.01 6.15
N VAL A 71 -8.95 -23.94 4.86
CA VAL A 71 -9.88 -23.84 3.74
C VAL A 71 -10.77 -25.06 3.62
N LYS A 72 -10.24 -26.28 3.84
CA LYS A 72 -11.04 -27.52 3.87
C LYS A 72 -12.14 -27.50 4.95
N GLU A 73 -11.79 -27.03 6.15
CA GLU A 73 -12.76 -26.94 7.27
C GLU A 73 -13.89 -25.96 6.94
N LEU A 74 -13.60 -24.88 6.25
CA LEU A 74 -14.60 -23.90 5.81
C LEU A 74 -15.39 -24.36 4.59
N SER A 75 -14.78 -25.19 3.72
CA SER A 75 -15.40 -25.75 2.52
C SER A 75 -16.13 -24.70 1.66
N PRO A 76 -15.48 -23.60 1.23
CA PRO A 76 -16.13 -22.59 0.41
C PRO A 76 -16.30 -23.06 -1.03
N ALA A 77 -17.31 -22.51 -1.73
CA ALA A 77 -17.46 -22.69 -3.17
C ALA A 77 -16.54 -21.75 -3.97
N LEU A 78 -16.25 -20.57 -3.41
CA LEU A 78 -15.33 -19.58 -3.99
C LEU A 78 -14.26 -19.20 -2.96
N LEU A 79 -12.99 -19.31 -3.36
CA LEU A 79 -11.83 -18.81 -2.62
C LEU A 79 -11.23 -17.62 -3.39
N VAL A 80 -11.22 -16.47 -2.77
CA VAL A 80 -10.57 -15.24 -3.28
C VAL A 80 -9.23 -15.07 -2.61
N LEU A 81 -8.15 -15.06 -3.39
CA LEU A 81 -6.79 -14.92 -2.88
C LEU A 81 -6.21 -13.57 -3.35
N GLU A 82 -5.77 -12.75 -2.40
CA GLU A 82 -4.99 -11.56 -2.76
C GLU A 82 -3.59 -11.95 -3.20
N CYS A 83 -3.09 -11.30 -4.25
CA CYS A 83 -1.73 -11.52 -4.74
C CYS A 83 -1.00 -10.20 -5.00
N SER A 84 0.33 -10.29 -4.98
CA SER A 84 1.21 -9.18 -5.33
C SER A 84 2.44 -9.69 -6.09
N THR A 85 3.15 -8.80 -6.77
CA THR A 85 4.33 -9.22 -7.55
C THR A 85 5.33 -10.02 -6.71
N PRO A 86 5.76 -9.59 -5.52
CA PRO A 86 6.76 -10.34 -4.77
C PRO A 86 6.22 -11.61 -4.09
N SER A 87 4.92 -11.77 -3.95
CA SER A 87 4.33 -12.96 -3.32
C SER A 87 3.77 -13.97 -4.31
N ILE A 88 3.71 -13.61 -5.60
CA ILE A 88 2.94 -14.35 -6.61
C ILE A 88 3.22 -15.85 -6.63
N ARG A 89 4.48 -16.27 -6.49
CA ARG A 89 4.83 -17.70 -6.46
C ARG A 89 4.10 -18.43 -5.34
N TYR A 90 4.11 -17.89 -4.14
CA TYR A 90 3.44 -18.48 -2.98
C TYR A 90 1.93 -18.41 -3.06
N ASP A 91 1.40 -17.35 -3.70
CA ASP A 91 -0.03 -17.19 -3.93
C ASP A 91 -0.53 -18.27 -4.90
N LEU A 92 0.22 -18.56 -5.96
CA LEU A 92 -0.05 -19.62 -6.93
C LEU A 92 0.13 -21.01 -6.32
N ASP A 93 1.19 -21.25 -5.54
CA ASP A 93 1.41 -22.50 -4.81
C ASP A 93 0.24 -22.77 -3.84
N SER A 94 -0.24 -21.74 -3.16
CA SER A 94 -1.40 -21.83 -2.26
C SER A 94 -2.68 -22.19 -3.01
N ALA A 95 -2.94 -21.54 -4.15
CA ALA A 95 -4.09 -21.83 -5.00
C ALA A 95 -4.03 -23.28 -5.54
N ALA A 96 -2.87 -23.72 -6.03
CA ALA A 96 -2.66 -25.08 -6.55
C ALA A 96 -2.83 -26.14 -5.45
N ALA A 97 -2.30 -25.89 -4.25
CA ALA A 97 -2.45 -26.79 -3.11
C ALA A 97 -3.90 -26.94 -2.66
N VAL A 98 -4.66 -25.81 -2.62
CA VAL A 98 -6.09 -25.84 -2.32
C VAL A 98 -6.87 -26.57 -3.41
N LYS A 99 -6.59 -26.29 -4.70
CA LYS A 99 -7.26 -26.95 -5.82
C LYS A 99 -7.02 -28.47 -5.84
N THR A 100 -5.81 -28.90 -5.50
CA THR A 100 -5.48 -30.32 -5.35
C THR A 100 -6.28 -30.97 -4.22
N ALA A 101 -6.50 -30.26 -3.13
CA ALA A 101 -7.19 -30.75 -1.94
C ALA A 101 -8.73 -30.66 -2.02
N LEU A 102 -9.24 -29.74 -2.82
CA LEU A 102 -10.66 -29.43 -3.08
C LEU A 102 -10.84 -29.16 -4.58
N PRO A 103 -10.95 -30.21 -5.43
CA PRO A 103 -10.97 -30.04 -6.90
C PRO A 103 -12.15 -29.18 -7.42
N ASP A 104 -13.28 -29.20 -6.71
CA ASP A 104 -14.51 -28.51 -7.12
C ASP A 104 -14.56 -27.03 -6.69
N ILE A 105 -13.58 -26.56 -5.89
CA ILE A 105 -13.56 -25.15 -5.45
C ILE A 105 -13.22 -24.24 -6.64
N THR A 106 -13.89 -23.10 -6.71
CA THR A 106 -13.46 -22.02 -7.60
C THR A 106 -12.40 -21.16 -6.92
N THR A 107 -11.26 -20.97 -7.56
CA THR A 107 -10.17 -20.12 -7.09
C THR A 107 -10.07 -18.85 -7.94
N ALA A 108 -10.08 -17.69 -7.31
CA ALA A 108 -9.95 -16.39 -7.99
C ALA A 108 -8.82 -15.57 -7.36
N LEU A 109 -7.93 -15.03 -8.20
CA LEU A 109 -6.89 -14.10 -7.76
C LEU A 109 -7.36 -12.64 -7.93
N VAL A 110 -6.99 -11.79 -6.97
CA VAL A 110 -7.16 -10.33 -7.00
C VAL A 110 -5.83 -9.65 -6.73
N GLY A 111 -5.65 -8.40 -7.17
CA GLY A 111 -4.46 -7.60 -6.91
C GLY A 111 -3.71 -7.17 -8.16
N SER A 112 -2.67 -6.34 -7.97
CA SER A 112 -1.99 -5.65 -9.07
C SER A 112 -1.25 -6.58 -10.03
N HIS A 113 -0.57 -7.60 -9.51
CA HIS A 113 0.19 -8.55 -10.35
C HIS A 113 -0.75 -9.35 -11.24
N ALA A 114 -1.79 -9.96 -10.68
CA ALA A 114 -2.77 -10.72 -11.43
C ALA A 114 -3.53 -9.84 -12.43
N THR A 115 -3.83 -8.59 -12.08
CA THR A 115 -4.44 -7.63 -13.01
C THR A 115 -3.57 -7.41 -14.24
N PHE A 116 -2.26 -7.25 -14.08
CA PHE A 116 -1.34 -6.97 -15.17
C PHE A 116 -1.02 -8.22 -16.01
N PHE A 117 -0.74 -9.36 -15.37
CA PHE A 117 -0.35 -10.62 -16.01
C PHE A 117 -1.50 -11.64 -16.11
N HIS A 118 -2.73 -11.20 -16.22
CA HIS A 118 -3.91 -12.07 -16.11
C HIS A 118 -3.92 -13.25 -17.11
N LYS A 119 -3.41 -13.06 -18.32
CA LYS A 119 -3.34 -14.13 -19.34
C LYS A 119 -2.25 -15.14 -19.03
N GLU A 120 -1.08 -14.65 -18.71
CA GLU A 120 0.10 -15.46 -18.40
C GLU A 120 -0.14 -16.30 -17.14
N VAL A 121 -0.67 -15.67 -16.09
CA VAL A 121 -0.99 -16.37 -14.84
C VAL A 121 -2.02 -17.47 -15.07
N LEU A 122 -3.09 -17.21 -15.81
CA LEU A 122 -4.07 -18.25 -16.17
C LEU A 122 -3.48 -19.34 -17.06
N ALA A 123 -2.67 -18.99 -18.06
CA ALA A 123 -2.10 -19.96 -18.99
C ALA A 123 -1.18 -20.98 -18.29
N GLU A 124 -0.37 -20.50 -17.34
CA GLU A 124 0.67 -21.29 -16.72
C GLU A 124 0.21 -21.99 -15.44
N ASN A 125 -0.91 -21.59 -14.82
CA ASN A 125 -1.31 -22.05 -13.50
C ASN A 125 -2.73 -22.65 -13.48
N PRO A 126 -2.87 -23.97 -13.67
CA PRO A 126 -4.19 -24.63 -13.68
C PRO A 126 -4.90 -24.64 -12.32
N GLY A 127 -4.21 -24.28 -11.24
CA GLY A 127 -4.78 -24.08 -9.91
C GLY A 127 -5.57 -22.78 -9.76
N VAL A 128 -5.59 -21.91 -10.79
CA VAL A 128 -6.34 -20.65 -10.81
C VAL A 128 -7.44 -20.73 -11.87
N ASP A 129 -8.70 -20.56 -11.46
CA ASP A 129 -9.86 -20.60 -12.35
C ASP A 129 -10.16 -19.21 -12.92
N ALA A 130 -9.94 -18.15 -12.15
CA ALA A 130 -10.30 -16.79 -12.52
C ALA A 130 -9.31 -15.75 -11.98
N ILE A 131 -9.23 -14.62 -12.68
CA ILE A 131 -8.54 -13.41 -12.23
C ILE A 131 -9.52 -12.24 -12.31
N VAL A 132 -9.64 -11.52 -11.21
CA VAL A 132 -10.43 -10.30 -11.14
C VAL A 132 -9.49 -9.11 -11.30
N ARG A 133 -9.72 -8.33 -12.36
CA ARG A 133 -8.85 -7.20 -12.75
C ARG A 133 -9.36 -5.87 -12.18
N GLY A 134 -8.45 -4.97 -11.84
CA GLY A 134 -8.75 -3.62 -11.38
C GLY A 134 -9.39 -3.56 -9.99
N GLU A 135 -10.37 -2.70 -9.80
CA GLU A 135 -11.19 -2.65 -8.57
C GLU A 135 -12.04 -3.91 -8.48
N PHE A 136 -11.77 -4.73 -7.49
CA PHE A 136 -12.22 -6.13 -7.53
C PHE A 136 -13.50 -6.42 -6.72
N GLU A 137 -13.95 -5.53 -5.84
CA GLU A 137 -15.05 -5.80 -4.91
C GLU A 137 -16.35 -6.18 -5.64
N ILE A 138 -16.74 -5.38 -6.63
CA ILE A 138 -17.98 -5.60 -7.39
C ILE A 138 -17.85 -6.82 -8.31
N THR A 139 -16.70 -7.00 -8.96
CA THR A 139 -16.45 -8.13 -9.84
C THR A 139 -16.45 -9.45 -9.06
N VAL A 140 -15.85 -9.49 -7.86
CA VAL A 140 -15.92 -10.66 -6.97
C VAL A 140 -17.37 -10.98 -6.58
N ARG A 141 -18.18 -9.96 -6.25
CA ARG A 141 -19.61 -10.15 -5.96
C ARG A 141 -20.36 -10.75 -7.14
N GLU A 142 -20.13 -10.26 -8.36
CA GLU A 142 -20.79 -10.77 -9.56
C GLU A 142 -20.32 -12.18 -9.91
N LEU A 143 -19.04 -12.49 -9.77
CA LEU A 143 -18.52 -13.84 -9.90
C LEU A 143 -19.20 -14.79 -8.87
N ALA A 144 -19.29 -14.38 -7.62
CA ALA A 144 -19.96 -15.16 -6.58
C ALA A 144 -21.43 -15.42 -6.92
N ARG A 145 -22.16 -14.42 -7.45
CA ARG A 145 -23.54 -14.58 -7.91
C ARG A 145 -23.64 -15.54 -9.11
N ALA A 146 -22.72 -15.47 -10.05
CA ALA A 146 -22.68 -16.36 -11.19
C ALA A 146 -22.46 -17.82 -10.76
N ILE A 147 -21.56 -18.06 -9.80
CA ILE A 147 -21.29 -19.38 -9.25
C ILE A 147 -22.53 -19.91 -8.49
N ASP A 148 -23.11 -19.10 -7.60
CA ASP A 148 -24.30 -19.50 -6.79
C ASP A 148 -25.52 -19.78 -7.66
N GLY A 149 -25.70 -19.01 -8.75
CA GLY A 149 -26.76 -19.20 -9.74
C GLY A 149 -26.45 -20.24 -10.82
N ASN A 150 -25.28 -20.89 -10.79
CA ASN A 150 -24.80 -21.80 -11.84
C ASN A 150 -24.94 -21.20 -13.24
N SER A 151 -24.60 -19.92 -13.39
CA SER A 151 -24.68 -19.16 -14.64
C SER A 151 -23.32 -18.97 -15.28
N ASP A 152 -23.32 -18.62 -16.57
CA ASP A 152 -22.12 -18.32 -17.33
C ASP A 152 -21.40 -17.06 -16.82
N TRP A 153 -20.08 -17.06 -16.88
CA TRP A 153 -19.23 -15.94 -16.41
C TRP A 153 -18.93 -14.91 -17.49
N SER A 154 -19.37 -15.13 -18.73
CA SER A 154 -19.07 -14.25 -19.88
C SER A 154 -19.61 -12.82 -19.70
N GLY A 155 -20.64 -12.64 -18.87
CA GLY A 155 -21.20 -11.34 -18.55
C GLY A 155 -20.53 -10.61 -17.38
N VAL A 156 -19.54 -11.20 -16.70
CA VAL A 156 -18.89 -10.60 -15.54
C VAL A 156 -17.75 -9.68 -15.99
N GLU A 157 -18.01 -8.37 -16.05
CA GLU A 157 -16.98 -7.39 -16.43
C GLU A 157 -15.79 -7.41 -15.46
N GLY A 158 -14.58 -7.18 -15.98
CA GLY A 158 -13.34 -7.19 -15.22
C GLY A 158 -12.82 -8.60 -14.91
N LEU A 159 -13.45 -9.66 -15.40
CA LEU A 159 -13.03 -11.04 -15.20
C LEU A 159 -12.21 -11.57 -16.35
N SER A 160 -11.14 -12.31 -16.04
CA SER A 160 -10.48 -13.24 -16.94
C SER A 160 -10.56 -14.63 -16.33
N TYR A 161 -10.91 -15.65 -17.12
CA TYR A 161 -11.15 -16.97 -16.54
C TYR A 161 -10.86 -18.10 -17.53
N ARG A 162 -10.70 -19.30 -17.00
CA ARG A 162 -10.52 -20.53 -17.78
C ARG A 162 -11.88 -21.13 -18.13
N SER A 163 -12.08 -21.41 -19.43
CA SER A 163 -13.24 -22.12 -19.97
C SER A 163 -12.75 -23.32 -20.79
N GLY A 164 -12.70 -24.49 -20.16
CA GLY A 164 -12.00 -25.64 -20.74
C GLY A 164 -10.51 -25.34 -20.97
N ASP A 165 -10.04 -25.49 -22.19
CA ASP A 165 -8.66 -25.20 -22.59
C ASP A 165 -8.44 -23.73 -23.02
N GLU A 166 -9.49 -22.92 -23.05
CA GLU A 166 -9.41 -21.53 -23.49
C GLU A 166 -9.36 -20.56 -22.29
N ILE A 167 -8.68 -19.42 -22.49
CA ILE A 167 -8.71 -18.29 -21.58
C ILE A 167 -9.62 -17.24 -22.15
N VAL A 168 -10.73 -16.98 -21.47
CA VAL A 168 -11.68 -15.93 -21.81
C VAL A 168 -11.35 -14.65 -21.05
N VAL A 169 -11.34 -13.53 -21.78
CA VAL A 169 -11.09 -12.19 -21.21
C VAL A 169 -12.32 -11.34 -21.47
N ASN A 170 -13.09 -11.08 -20.44
CA ASN A 170 -14.25 -10.20 -20.51
C ASN A 170 -13.81 -8.72 -20.60
N PRO A 171 -14.70 -7.81 -21.04
CA PRO A 171 -14.43 -6.37 -21.00
C PRO A 171 -13.99 -5.91 -19.62
N ASP A 172 -13.15 -4.87 -19.58
CA ASP A 172 -12.78 -4.25 -18.32
C ASP A 172 -14.00 -3.61 -17.66
N ARG A 173 -14.07 -3.74 -16.32
CA ARG A 173 -15.10 -3.07 -15.54
C ARG A 173 -14.79 -1.58 -15.46
N PRO A 174 -15.78 -0.69 -15.67
CA PRO A 174 -15.64 0.71 -15.30
C PRO A 174 -15.33 0.87 -13.80
N LEU A 175 -14.52 1.88 -13.49
CA LEU A 175 -14.19 2.20 -12.09
C LEU A 175 -15.47 2.57 -11.32
N ILE A 176 -15.51 2.23 -10.03
CA ILE A 176 -16.62 2.57 -9.14
C ILE A 176 -16.72 4.10 -9.02
N GLU A 177 -17.78 4.68 -9.56
CA GLU A 177 -17.96 6.14 -9.62
C GLU A 177 -18.36 6.72 -8.25
N ASP A 178 -19.36 6.12 -7.63
CA ASP A 178 -19.90 6.51 -6.33
C ASP A 178 -19.28 5.62 -5.25
N LEU A 179 -18.30 6.16 -4.53
CA LEU A 179 -17.64 5.44 -3.46
C LEU A 179 -18.47 5.38 -2.17
N ASP A 180 -19.44 6.27 -2.00
CA ASP A 180 -20.39 6.25 -0.85
C ASP A 180 -21.38 5.06 -0.97
N ALA A 181 -21.53 4.52 -2.18
CA ALA A 181 -22.35 3.32 -2.40
C ALA A 181 -21.69 2.02 -1.93
N LEU A 182 -20.41 2.04 -1.56
CA LEU A 182 -19.75 0.88 -0.97
C LEU A 182 -20.06 0.81 0.53
N PRO A 183 -20.39 -0.39 1.06
CA PRO A 183 -20.51 -0.55 2.50
C PRO A 183 -19.17 -0.30 3.19
N PHE A 184 -19.19 0.12 4.45
CA PHE A 184 -17.96 0.24 5.23
C PHE A 184 -17.24 -1.10 5.35
N PRO A 185 -15.90 -1.12 5.43
CA PRO A 185 -15.14 -2.35 5.55
C PRO A 185 -15.63 -3.22 6.70
N ALA A 186 -15.77 -4.52 6.47
CA ALA A 186 -16.35 -5.47 7.43
C ALA A 186 -15.39 -5.74 8.61
N ARG A 187 -15.16 -4.74 9.47
CA ARG A 187 -14.24 -4.85 10.63
C ARG A 187 -14.70 -5.80 11.72
N HIS A 188 -15.95 -6.25 11.68
CA HIS A 188 -16.49 -7.29 12.55
C HIS A 188 -16.10 -8.71 12.11
N ILE A 189 -15.70 -8.90 10.84
CA ILE A 189 -15.18 -10.16 10.30
C ILE A 189 -13.64 -10.05 10.16
N VAL A 190 -13.16 -8.97 9.54
CA VAL A 190 -11.74 -8.66 9.40
C VAL A 190 -11.33 -7.76 10.57
N HIS A 191 -11.03 -8.38 11.70
CA HIS A 191 -10.74 -7.63 12.94
C HIS A 191 -9.47 -6.80 12.83
N SER A 192 -9.52 -5.54 13.28
CA SER A 192 -8.35 -4.64 13.28
C SER A 192 -7.29 -4.98 14.33
N ASN A 193 -7.54 -5.93 15.21
CA ASN A 193 -6.62 -6.31 16.29
C ASN A 193 -5.36 -6.99 15.76
N GLY A 194 -4.20 -6.44 16.12
CA GLY A 194 -2.90 -7.01 15.74
C GLY A 194 -2.25 -6.33 14.51
N TYR A 195 -3.05 -5.68 13.67
CA TYR A 195 -2.49 -4.91 12.55
C TYR A 195 -1.84 -3.62 13.05
N ARG A 196 -0.65 -3.33 12.57
CA ARG A 196 0.12 -2.15 12.97
C ARG A 196 1.05 -1.72 11.85
N ALA A 197 1.23 -0.43 11.68
CA ALA A 197 2.32 0.13 10.90
C ALA A 197 3.34 0.84 11.81
N ALA A 198 4.59 0.90 11.36
CA ALA A 198 5.66 1.54 12.15
C ALA A 198 5.44 3.06 12.36
N ILE A 199 4.56 3.66 11.57
CA ILE A 199 4.20 5.09 11.64
C ILE A 199 3.13 5.38 12.68
N TYR A 200 2.36 4.39 13.13
CA TYR A 200 1.32 4.57 14.13
C TYR A 200 1.89 4.92 15.50
N SER A 201 1.22 5.81 16.19
CA SER A 201 1.50 6.18 17.58
C SER A 201 0.48 5.57 18.56
N GLY A 202 -0.70 5.23 18.07
CA GLY A 202 -1.78 4.59 18.81
C GLY A 202 -1.52 3.12 19.15
N ASP A 203 -2.26 2.60 20.09
CA ASP A 203 -2.22 1.19 20.47
C ASP A 203 -3.17 0.34 19.60
N LYS A 204 -4.29 0.93 19.14
CA LYS A 204 -5.30 0.32 18.28
C LYS A 204 -5.47 1.15 17.02
N CYS A 205 -5.03 0.61 15.91
CA CYS A 205 -4.96 1.31 14.63
C CYS A 205 -5.72 0.57 13.55
N THR A 206 -6.22 1.31 12.55
CA THR A 206 -6.81 0.75 11.34
C THR A 206 -6.51 1.63 10.13
N ALA A 207 -6.67 1.08 8.93
CA ALA A 207 -6.70 1.86 7.70
C ALA A 207 -8.14 2.28 7.33
N MET A 208 -8.25 3.40 6.64
CA MET A 208 -9.45 3.87 5.94
C MET A 208 -9.06 4.37 4.55
N VAL A 209 -9.99 4.29 3.61
CA VAL A 209 -9.86 4.85 2.27
C VAL A 209 -10.96 5.86 2.07
N SER A 210 -10.60 7.12 1.88
CA SER A 210 -11.56 8.20 1.67
C SER A 210 -11.64 8.65 0.21
N SER A 211 -10.68 8.22 -0.62
CA SER A 211 -10.66 8.49 -2.06
C SER A 211 -9.85 7.43 -2.80
N ARG A 212 -10.12 7.26 -4.09
CA ARG A 212 -9.41 6.34 -5.00
C ARG A 212 -9.01 7.06 -6.27
N GLY A 213 -7.87 6.65 -6.82
CA GLY A 213 -7.33 7.19 -8.06
C GLY A 213 -6.55 8.48 -7.88
N CYS A 214 -5.52 8.64 -8.70
CA CYS A 214 -4.59 9.76 -8.61
C CYS A 214 -4.44 10.43 -9.99
N PRO A 215 -4.76 11.73 -10.16
CA PRO A 215 -4.70 12.39 -11.46
C PRO A 215 -3.26 12.65 -11.93
N PHE A 216 -2.27 12.37 -11.09
CA PHE A 216 -0.87 12.55 -11.43
C PHE A 216 -0.31 11.33 -12.15
N GLN A 217 0.70 11.55 -13.01
CA GLN A 217 1.25 10.54 -13.90
C GLN A 217 2.71 10.22 -13.54
N CYS A 218 3.02 10.04 -12.25
CA CYS A 218 4.35 9.67 -11.81
C CYS A 218 4.77 8.34 -12.43
N THR A 219 5.94 8.30 -13.07
CA THR A 219 6.37 7.15 -13.88
C THR A 219 6.60 5.87 -13.06
N PHE A 220 6.91 5.99 -11.78
CA PHE A 220 7.18 4.88 -10.89
C PHE A 220 5.93 4.32 -10.18
N CYS A 221 4.77 5.00 -10.29
CA CYS A 221 3.57 4.62 -9.54
C CYS A 221 2.75 3.58 -10.28
N VAL A 222 2.46 2.45 -9.63
CA VAL A 222 1.71 1.34 -10.22
C VAL A 222 0.20 1.46 -10.03
N TRP A 223 -0.25 2.01 -8.92
CA TRP A 223 -1.66 1.97 -8.50
C TRP A 223 -2.66 2.58 -9.48
N PRO A 224 -2.44 3.79 -10.00
CA PRO A 224 -3.36 4.35 -10.99
C PRO A 224 -3.39 3.55 -12.30
N ASN A 225 -2.30 2.84 -12.62
CA ASN A 225 -2.19 2.10 -13.86
C ASN A 225 -2.77 0.68 -13.79
N THR A 226 -2.95 0.12 -12.60
CA THR A 226 -3.41 -1.27 -12.43
C THR A 226 -4.75 -1.39 -11.72
N LEU A 227 -5.04 -0.56 -10.71
CA LEU A 227 -6.21 -0.75 -9.86
C LEU A 227 -7.21 0.41 -9.93
N TYR A 228 -6.79 1.67 -9.66
CA TYR A 228 -7.73 2.74 -9.33
C TYR A 228 -7.87 3.85 -10.37
N GLY A 229 -7.08 3.79 -11.45
CA GLY A 229 -7.14 4.76 -12.55
C GLY A 229 -6.58 6.15 -12.19
N HIS A 230 -6.54 7.01 -13.22
CA HIS A 230 -6.03 8.39 -13.08
C HIS A 230 -7.10 9.42 -12.76
N ARG A 231 -8.35 9.00 -12.54
CA ARG A 231 -9.43 9.89 -12.14
C ARG A 231 -9.62 9.85 -10.64
N PHE A 232 -9.47 11.00 -9.98
CA PHE A 232 -9.75 11.15 -8.56
C PHE A 232 -11.27 11.01 -8.31
N ARG A 233 -11.64 10.08 -7.45
CA ARG A 233 -12.99 9.81 -6.98
C ARG A 233 -12.96 9.80 -5.46
N ALA A 234 -13.89 10.46 -4.82
CA ALA A 234 -13.87 10.64 -3.37
C ALA A 234 -15.22 10.32 -2.75
N ARG A 235 -15.18 9.76 -1.56
CA ARG A 235 -16.33 9.68 -0.68
C ARG A 235 -16.72 11.06 -0.18
N SER A 236 -17.98 11.27 0.11
CA SER A 236 -18.44 12.51 0.73
C SER A 236 -17.78 12.71 2.12
N ALA A 237 -17.68 13.96 2.55
CA ALA A 237 -17.14 14.25 3.88
C ALA A 237 -18.00 13.61 4.99
N GLN A 238 -19.32 13.56 4.78
CA GLN A 238 -20.26 12.93 5.70
C GLN A 238 -19.98 11.44 5.85
N ASP A 239 -19.87 10.71 4.73
CA ASP A 239 -19.66 9.27 4.71
C ASP A 239 -18.31 8.88 5.34
N VAL A 240 -17.25 9.66 5.07
CA VAL A 240 -15.94 9.46 5.72
C VAL A 240 -16.02 9.63 7.24
N VAL A 241 -16.72 10.66 7.72
CA VAL A 241 -16.82 10.93 9.16
C VAL A 241 -17.78 9.95 9.84
N ASP A 242 -18.80 9.44 9.15
CA ASP A 242 -19.67 8.36 9.63
C ASP A 242 -18.84 7.09 9.90
N GLU A 243 -17.94 6.70 8.99
CA GLU A 243 -17.02 5.59 9.22
C GLU A 243 -16.02 5.87 10.35
N MET A 244 -15.46 7.08 10.44
CA MET A 244 -14.57 7.46 11.56
C MET A 244 -15.29 7.31 12.91
N GLU A 245 -16.53 7.73 12.99
CA GLU A 245 -17.36 7.59 14.20
C GLU A 245 -17.62 6.11 14.55
N GLU A 246 -17.90 5.28 13.56
CA GLU A 246 -18.03 3.84 13.74
C GLU A 246 -16.73 3.21 14.24
N VAL A 247 -15.61 3.54 13.61
CA VAL A 247 -14.27 3.06 13.96
C VAL A 247 -13.91 3.41 15.41
N GLU A 248 -14.17 4.65 15.83
CA GLU A 248 -13.90 5.09 17.20
C GLU A 248 -14.86 4.42 18.20
N LYS A 249 -16.18 4.51 17.96
CA LYS A 249 -17.20 4.14 18.94
C LYS A 249 -17.48 2.64 19.02
N LYS A 250 -17.54 1.95 17.87
CA LYS A 250 -17.86 0.51 17.84
C LYS A 250 -16.60 -0.36 17.96
N HIS A 251 -15.49 0.03 17.35
CA HIS A 251 -14.27 -0.78 17.31
C HIS A 251 -13.22 -0.32 18.33
N GLY A 252 -13.40 0.86 18.95
CA GLY A 252 -12.49 1.40 19.96
C GLY A 252 -11.10 1.66 19.42
N ILE A 253 -11.00 2.07 18.16
CA ILE A 253 -9.76 2.44 17.48
C ILE A 253 -9.37 3.86 17.90
N ASP A 254 -8.09 4.09 18.15
CA ASP A 254 -7.56 5.37 18.61
C ASP A 254 -6.73 6.10 17.54
N GLU A 255 -6.37 5.41 16.45
CA GLU A 255 -5.64 6.01 15.34
C GLU A 255 -6.03 5.45 13.98
N ILE A 256 -6.24 6.32 13.00
CA ILE A 256 -6.61 5.98 11.62
C ILE A 256 -5.47 6.37 10.67
N TYR A 257 -5.14 5.48 9.75
CA TYR A 257 -4.34 5.80 8.57
C TYR A 257 -5.24 5.93 7.35
N PHE A 258 -5.31 7.13 6.76
CA PHE A 258 -5.93 7.30 5.46
C PHE A 258 -4.97 6.83 4.36
N ASP A 259 -5.27 5.67 3.78
CA ASP A 259 -4.49 5.04 2.71
C ASP A 259 -4.91 5.53 1.32
N ASP A 260 -5.25 6.80 1.23
CA ASP A 260 -5.57 7.46 -0.03
C ASP A 260 -4.32 7.67 -0.89
N ASP A 261 -4.46 7.65 -2.21
CA ASP A 261 -3.38 8.05 -3.13
C ASP A 261 -2.86 9.47 -2.84
N THR A 262 -3.75 10.37 -2.53
CA THR A 262 -3.44 11.70 -2.01
C THR A 262 -4.70 12.26 -1.34
N PHE A 263 -4.74 12.27 -0.03
CA PHE A 263 -5.89 12.69 0.76
C PHE A 263 -6.30 14.16 0.49
N THR A 264 -5.32 15.01 0.22
CA THR A 264 -5.46 16.47 0.17
C THR A 264 -5.76 17.05 -1.22
N ILE A 265 -6.16 16.25 -2.21
CA ILE A 265 -6.45 16.74 -3.58
C ILE A 265 -7.61 17.75 -3.58
N ASP A 266 -8.72 17.42 -2.93
CA ASP A 266 -9.89 18.29 -2.83
C ASP A 266 -9.84 19.06 -1.51
N ARG A 267 -9.40 20.31 -1.59
CA ARG A 267 -9.28 21.21 -0.45
C ARG A 267 -10.61 21.39 0.30
N LYS A 268 -11.71 21.60 -0.45
CA LYS A 268 -13.03 21.84 0.17
C LYS A 268 -13.45 20.61 0.96
N ARG A 269 -13.33 19.42 0.40
CA ARG A 269 -13.67 18.16 1.06
C ARG A 269 -12.84 17.95 2.33
N VAL A 270 -11.54 18.23 2.31
CA VAL A 270 -10.68 18.14 3.51
C VAL A 270 -11.16 19.08 4.61
N MET A 271 -11.51 20.32 4.27
CA MET A 271 -12.07 21.28 5.23
C MET A 271 -13.41 20.82 5.80
N ASP A 272 -14.29 20.28 4.95
CA ASP A 272 -15.59 19.73 5.36
C ASP A 272 -15.42 18.52 6.32
N ILE A 273 -14.49 17.59 6.02
CA ILE A 273 -14.14 16.46 6.91
C ILE A 273 -13.66 16.98 8.27
N CYS A 274 -12.70 17.92 8.28
CA CYS A 274 -12.17 18.49 9.51
C CYS A 274 -13.26 19.20 10.35
N HIS A 275 -14.17 19.90 9.69
CA HIS A 275 -15.31 20.56 10.35
C HIS A 275 -16.23 19.53 11.01
N LEU A 276 -16.64 18.50 10.29
CA LEU A 276 -17.52 17.43 10.79
C LEU A 276 -16.89 16.62 11.93
N ILE A 277 -15.59 16.32 11.88
CA ILE A 277 -14.88 15.68 12.99
C ILE A 277 -15.02 16.49 14.28
N LYS A 278 -14.83 17.81 14.19
CA LYS A 278 -14.94 18.73 15.34
C LYS A 278 -16.39 18.86 15.82
N GLU A 279 -17.35 19.01 14.89
CA GLU A 279 -18.78 19.11 15.19
C GLU A 279 -19.30 17.89 15.96
N ARG A 280 -18.84 16.68 15.57
CA ARG A 280 -19.23 15.43 16.23
C ARG A 280 -18.39 15.09 17.47
N GLY A 281 -17.36 15.88 17.76
CA GLY A 281 -16.51 15.69 18.91
C GLY A 281 -15.72 14.39 18.90
N LEU A 282 -15.32 13.90 17.71
CA LEU A 282 -14.50 12.70 17.56
C LEU A 282 -13.08 13.01 18.08
N SER A 283 -12.49 12.05 18.77
CA SER A 283 -11.18 12.16 19.42
C SER A 283 -10.11 11.28 18.75
N VAL A 284 -10.50 10.44 17.81
CA VAL A 284 -9.60 9.56 17.07
C VAL A 284 -8.53 10.38 16.35
N SER A 285 -7.27 10.03 16.56
CA SER A 285 -6.16 10.66 15.85
C SER A 285 -5.99 10.05 14.45
N TRP A 286 -5.38 10.80 13.53
CA TRP A 286 -5.20 10.28 12.19
C TRP A 286 -3.95 10.79 11.49
N ILE A 287 -3.53 10.01 10.50
CA ILE A 287 -2.41 10.28 9.61
C ILE A 287 -2.85 10.10 8.15
N CYS A 288 -2.21 10.79 7.22
CA CYS A 288 -2.53 10.65 5.80
C CYS A 288 -1.31 10.84 4.90
N GLN A 289 -1.49 10.48 3.64
CA GLN A 289 -0.57 10.81 2.56
C GLN A 289 -1.04 12.08 1.84
N ALA A 290 -0.10 12.94 1.50
CA ALA A 290 -0.36 14.19 0.81
C ALA A 290 0.74 14.52 -0.20
N ARG A 291 0.43 15.41 -1.13
CA ARG A 291 1.42 16.08 -1.97
C ARG A 291 1.75 17.46 -1.39
N VAL A 292 2.96 17.89 -1.60
CA VAL A 292 3.42 19.20 -1.08
C VAL A 292 2.72 20.40 -1.73
N ASP A 293 2.13 20.21 -2.91
CA ASP A 293 1.41 21.23 -3.67
C ASP A 293 -0.10 21.23 -3.45
N THR A 294 -0.60 20.37 -2.53
CA THR A 294 -2.03 20.27 -2.18
C THR A 294 -2.34 20.72 -0.75
N VAL A 295 -1.40 21.32 -0.06
CA VAL A 295 -1.57 21.80 1.32
C VAL A 295 -1.21 23.30 1.42
N ASP A 296 -1.93 24.00 2.29
CA ASP A 296 -1.64 25.37 2.71
C ASP A 296 -1.78 25.50 4.23
N ARG A 297 -1.48 26.68 4.78
CA ARG A 297 -1.51 26.90 6.23
C ARG A 297 -2.93 26.71 6.82
N GLU A 298 -3.97 27.11 6.11
CA GLU A 298 -5.35 27.00 6.59
C GLU A 298 -5.81 25.55 6.65
N VAL A 299 -5.53 24.77 5.59
CA VAL A 299 -5.81 23.33 5.54
C VAL A 299 -5.07 22.60 6.66
N LEU A 300 -3.76 22.86 6.83
CA LEU A 300 -2.97 22.21 7.87
C LEU A 300 -3.44 22.55 9.29
N LEU A 301 -3.87 23.78 9.55
CA LEU A 301 -4.46 24.15 10.82
C LEU A 301 -5.78 23.40 11.07
N ALA A 302 -6.66 23.35 10.07
CA ALA A 302 -7.93 22.62 10.19
C ALA A 302 -7.67 21.12 10.43
N MET A 303 -6.75 20.52 9.68
CA MET A 303 -6.34 19.12 9.88
C MET A 303 -5.79 18.88 11.29
N LYS A 304 -4.91 19.77 11.78
CA LYS A 304 -4.36 19.69 13.14
C LYS A 304 -5.43 19.73 14.20
N ASP A 305 -6.36 20.68 14.08
CA ASP A 305 -7.47 20.85 15.02
C ASP A 305 -8.45 19.67 15.00
N ALA A 306 -8.50 18.94 13.89
CA ALA A 306 -9.32 17.74 13.70
C ALA A 306 -8.57 16.42 14.03
N GLY A 307 -7.39 16.49 14.67
CA GLY A 307 -6.67 15.30 15.14
C GLY A 307 -5.59 14.75 14.21
N CYS A 308 -5.33 15.39 13.06
CA CYS A 308 -4.19 15.02 12.23
C CYS A 308 -2.87 15.34 12.93
N HIS A 309 -2.01 14.35 13.10
CA HIS A 309 -0.73 14.55 13.79
C HIS A 309 0.50 14.21 12.95
N TYR A 310 0.30 13.55 11.80
CA TYR A 310 1.39 13.09 10.93
C TYR A 310 0.97 13.10 9.46
N ILE A 311 1.79 13.65 8.59
CA ILE A 311 1.55 13.66 7.15
C ILE A 311 2.77 13.10 6.42
N LEU A 312 2.52 12.23 5.44
CA LEU A 312 3.51 11.60 4.60
C LEU A 312 3.55 12.29 3.23
N PHE A 313 4.70 12.87 2.88
CA PHE A 313 4.89 13.59 1.62
C PHE A 313 5.84 12.85 0.67
N GLY A 314 5.37 12.54 -0.52
CA GLY A 314 6.22 12.10 -1.62
C GLY A 314 6.98 13.29 -2.23
N ILE A 315 8.26 13.44 -1.89
CA ILE A 315 9.16 14.44 -2.47
C ILE A 315 9.89 13.85 -3.69
N GLU A 316 10.40 12.66 -3.53
CA GLU A 316 11.09 11.76 -4.43
C GLU A 316 12.53 12.18 -4.78
N SER A 317 12.80 13.45 -5.08
CA SER A 317 14.15 13.92 -5.40
C SER A 317 14.38 15.37 -5.01
N GLY A 318 15.64 15.71 -4.72
CA GLY A 318 16.14 17.08 -4.58
C GLY A 318 16.65 17.67 -5.89
N SER A 319 16.59 16.92 -6.98
CA SER A 319 16.96 17.37 -8.32
C SER A 319 15.73 17.73 -9.15
N PRO A 320 15.60 18.99 -9.63
CA PRO A 320 14.51 19.37 -10.53
C PRO A 320 14.45 18.54 -11.82
N GLU A 321 15.61 18.13 -12.35
CA GLU A 321 15.71 17.26 -13.52
C GLU A 321 15.08 15.88 -13.24
N MET A 322 15.41 15.27 -12.11
CA MET A 322 14.85 13.98 -11.73
C MET A 322 13.34 14.06 -11.44
N LEU A 323 12.87 15.15 -10.83
CA LEU A 323 11.44 15.39 -10.64
C LEU A 323 10.70 15.49 -11.98
N ALA A 324 11.31 16.10 -13.00
CA ALA A 324 10.76 16.15 -14.36
C ALA A 324 10.75 14.77 -15.03
N THR A 325 11.83 14.00 -14.92
CA THR A 325 11.94 12.62 -15.44
C THR A 325 10.86 11.71 -14.82
N MET A 326 10.64 11.80 -13.52
CA MET A 326 9.60 11.07 -12.80
C MET A 326 8.17 11.59 -13.08
N LYS A 327 7.99 12.68 -13.82
CA LYS A 327 6.74 13.41 -14.00
C LYS A 327 6.05 13.77 -12.67
N LYS A 328 6.84 14.03 -11.62
CA LYS A 328 6.31 14.34 -10.29
C LYS A 328 5.57 15.69 -10.24
N ARG A 329 5.96 16.66 -11.06
CA ARG A 329 5.32 17.98 -11.22
C ARG A 329 5.17 18.77 -9.91
N ILE A 330 6.15 18.67 -9.02
CA ILE A 330 6.28 19.56 -7.85
C ILE A 330 7.53 20.42 -8.00
N THR A 331 7.64 21.46 -7.20
CA THR A 331 8.88 22.28 -7.09
C THR A 331 9.51 22.08 -5.71
N LEU A 332 10.82 22.28 -5.63
CA LEU A 332 11.55 22.21 -4.36
C LEU A 332 11.03 23.27 -3.37
N ASP A 333 10.63 24.45 -3.86
CA ASP A 333 10.07 25.52 -3.02
C ASP A 333 8.74 25.13 -2.39
N LYS A 334 7.88 24.43 -3.13
CA LYS A 334 6.62 23.87 -2.56
C LYS A 334 6.91 22.82 -1.50
N ALA A 335 7.94 22.01 -1.69
CA ALA A 335 8.36 21.05 -0.67
C ALA A 335 8.87 21.75 0.60
N ARG A 336 9.69 22.80 0.47
CA ARG A 336 10.15 23.63 1.60
C ARG A 336 8.98 24.25 2.35
N GLU A 337 8.07 24.86 1.61
CA GLU A 337 6.87 25.51 2.18
C GLU A 337 6.03 24.52 2.97
N ALA A 338 5.68 23.37 2.39
CA ALA A 338 4.83 22.37 3.02
C ALA A 338 5.43 21.81 4.33
N ILE A 339 6.73 21.43 4.31
CA ILE A 339 7.40 20.91 5.50
C ILE A 339 7.51 21.96 6.59
N ARG A 340 7.86 23.21 6.26
CA ARG A 340 7.92 24.33 7.20
C ARG A 340 6.54 24.60 7.81
N LEU A 341 5.49 24.65 6.99
CA LEU A 341 4.13 24.87 7.47
C LEU A 341 3.66 23.76 8.44
N CYS A 342 4.00 22.50 8.15
CA CYS A 342 3.71 21.39 9.09
C CYS A 342 4.39 21.60 10.44
N GLU A 343 5.67 22.03 10.46
CA GLU A 343 6.38 22.32 11.71
C GLU A 343 5.74 23.50 12.46
N ASP A 344 5.40 24.59 11.74
CA ASP A 344 4.76 25.78 12.32
C ASP A 344 3.43 25.48 13.00
N VAL A 345 2.61 24.56 12.43
CA VAL A 345 1.31 24.16 13.00
C VAL A 345 1.39 23.00 13.97
N GLY A 346 2.57 22.37 14.12
CA GLY A 346 2.80 21.24 15.02
C GLY A 346 2.27 19.89 14.50
N ILE A 347 2.23 19.70 13.19
CA ILE A 347 2.04 18.40 12.54
C ILE A 347 3.40 17.82 12.18
N LYS A 348 3.66 16.57 12.51
CA LYS A 348 4.88 15.89 12.09
C LYS A 348 4.80 15.55 10.61
N SER A 349 5.95 15.61 9.95
CA SER A 349 6.08 15.29 8.52
C SER A 349 7.05 14.16 8.28
N GLN A 350 6.75 13.30 7.30
CA GLN A 350 7.69 12.37 6.70
C GLN A 350 7.92 12.75 5.25
N ALA A 351 9.17 12.80 4.84
CA ALA A 351 9.54 13.01 3.44
C ALA A 351 10.07 11.71 2.83
N PHE A 352 9.52 11.32 1.68
CA PHE A 352 9.99 10.17 0.91
C PHE A 352 10.92 10.64 -0.20
N PHE A 353 12.04 9.91 -0.37
CA PHE A 353 12.99 10.06 -1.47
C PHE A 353 13.20 8.72 -2.16
N LEU A 354 13.38 8.75 -3.47
CA LEU A 354 13.48 7.58 -4.31
C LEU A 354 14.76 7.64 -5.15
N PHE A 355 15.61 6.63 -5.04
CA PHE A 355 16.88 6.51 -5.76
C PHE A 355 16.85 5.40 -6.82
N GLY A 356 17.63 5.53 -7.86
CA GLY A 356 17.78 4.54 -8.93
C GLY A 356 16.78 4.71 -10.08
N ILE A 357 16.17 5.88 -10.24
CA ILE A 357 15.38 6.20 -11.44
C ILE A 357 16.32 6.36 -12.63
N PRO A 358 15.99 5.83 -13.83
CA PRO A 358 16.82 6.00 -15.02
C PRO A 358 17.16 7.49 -15.31
N GLY A 359 18.42 7.77 -15.58
CA GLY A 359 18.97 9.12 -15.73
C GLY A 359 19.52 9.73 -14.44
N GLU A 360 19.34 9.08 -13.29
CA GLU A 360 19.95 9.53 -12.03
C GLU A 360 21.47 9.34 -12.04
N THR A 361 22.17 10.21 -11.34
CA THR A 361 23.64 10.24 -11.22
C THR A 361 24.05 10.40 -9.76
N HIS A 362 25.32 10.20 -9.44
CA HIS A 362 25.86 10.49 -8.10
C HIS A 362 25.58 11.93 -7.66
N GLU A 363 25.59 12.90 -8.59
CA GLU A 363 25.32 14.30 -8.29
C GLU A 363 23.85 14.51 -7.93
N THR A 364 22.89 13.97 -8.71
CA THR A 364 21.46 14.12 -8.42
C THR A 364 21.04 13.40 -7.15
N ILE A 365 21.68 12.27 -6.82
CA ILE A 365 21.53 11.61 -5.52
C ILE A 365 22.02 12.52 -4.39
N GLN A 366 23.20 13.14 -4.55
CA GLN A 366 23.74 14.05 -3.54
C GLN A 366 22.83 15.28 -3.34
N GLN A 367 22.30 15.86 -4.43
CA GLN A 367 21.30 16.93 -4.35
C GLN A 367 20.09 16.50 -3.52
N SER A 368 19.60 15.25 -3.69
CA SER A 368 18.47 14.70 -2.93
C SER A 368 18.80 14.51 -1.44
N ILE A 369 20.01 14.04 -1.11
CA ILE A 369 20.48 13.91 0.28
C ILE A 369 20.59 15.29 0.94
N ASP A 370 21.17 16.26 0.26
CA ASP A 370 21.37 17.62 0.79
C ASP A 370 20.02 18.32 0.96
N PHE A 371 19.11 18.15 0.01
CA PHE A 371 17.77 18.69 0.09
C PHE A 371 16.96 18.05 1.25
N ALA A 372 17.08 16.76 1.47
CA ALA A 372 16.46 16.10 2.62
C ALA A 372 16.95 16.69 3.97
N LYS A 373 18.27 16.97 4.08
CA LYS A 373 18.86 17.61 5.26
C LYS A 373 18.37 19.04 5.43
N GLU A 374 18.25 19.80 4.34
CA GLU A 374 17.72 21.16 4.32
C GLU A 374 16.26 21.21 4.78
N LEU A 375 15.40 20.35 4.23
CA LEU A 375 13.97 20.26 4.60
C LEU A 375 13.76 20.05 6.09
N GLY A 376 14.60 19.26 6.72
CA GLY A 376 14.51 19.00 8.16
C GLY A 376 13.21 18.34 8.62
N ALA A 377 12.53 17.58 7.76
CA ALA A 377 11.31 16.84 8.10
C ALA A 377 11.46 16.04 9.40
N SER A 378 10.36 15.70 10.05
CA SER A 378 10.39 14.92 11.31
C SER A 378 11.04 13.55 11.11
N THR A 379 10.74 12.90 9.98
CA THR A 379 11.42 11.69 9.51
C THR A 379 11.63 11.74 8.01
N VAL A 380 12.59 10.97 7.52
CA VAL A 380 12.85 10.80 6.09
C VAL A 380 12.98 9.32 5.78
N GLN A 381 12.41 8.91 4.67
CA GLN A 381 12.62 7.57 4.13
C GLN A 381 13.31 7.68 2.77
N PHE A 382 14.44 6.98 2.64
CA PHE A 382 15.12 6.80 1.37
C PHE A 382 14.83 5.39 0.87
N SER A 383 14.19 5.29 -0.28
CA SER A 383 13.84 4.04 -0.95
C SER A 383 14.61 3.90 -2.26
N VAL A 384 14.73 2.68 -2.74
CA VAL A 384 15.18 2.43 -4.12
C VAL A 384 13.96 2.29 -5.02
N ALA A 385 14.10 2.66 -6.27
CA ALA A 385 13.04 2.51 -7.25
C ALA A 385 12.83 1.02 -7.56
N ILE A 386 11.62 0.55 -7.32
CA ILE A 386 11.18 -0.78 -7.69
C ILE A 386 10.22 -0.65 -8.87
N PRO A 387 10.61 -1.08 -10.07
CA PRO A 387 9.76 -0.98 -11.25
C PRO A 387 8.66 -2.04 -11.20
N GLN A 388 7.56 -1.72 -10.53
CA GLN A 388 6.43 -2.64 -10.40
C GLN A 388 5.74 -2.86 -11.76
N PRO A 389 5.42 -4.11 -12.14
CA PRO A 389 4.66 -4.42 -13.36
C PRO A 389 3.37 -3.59 -13.45
N GLY A 390 3.15 -3.01 -14.64
CA GLY A 390 2.05 -2.07 -14.87
C GLY A 390 2.42 -0.60 -14.66
N SER A 391 3.60 -0.28 -14.11
CA SER A 391 4.10 1.09 -14.08
C SER A 391 4.84 1.45 -15.37
N PRO A 392 4.81 2.74 -15.83
CA PRO A 392 5.63 3.19 -16.95
C PRO A 392 7.14 2.95 -16.74
N LEU A 393 7.60 2.96 -15.50
CA LEU A 393 8.98 2.65 -15.14
C LEU A 393 9.34 1.19 -15.46
N TYR A 394 8.42 0.25 -15.17
CA TYR A 394 8.61 -1.17 -15.50
C TYR A 394 8.77 -1.37 -17.01
N GLU A 395 7.87 -0.79 -17.78
CA GLU A 395 7.93 -0.86 -19.25
C GLU A 395 9.24 -0.28 -19.79
N GLN A 396 9.63 0.91 -19.29
CA GLN A 396 10.88 1.55 -19.68
C GLN A 396 12.10 0.68 -19.34
N CYS A 397 12.17 0.13 -18.14
CA CYS A 397 13.30 -0.70 -17.71
C CYS A 397 13.37 -2.01 -18.49
N THR A 398 12.24 -2.64 -18.77
CA THR A 398 12.17 -3.88 -19.57
C THR A 398 12.62 -3.64 -21.02
N GLN A 399 12.11 -2.59 -21.66
CA GLN A 399 12.46 -2.26 -23.05
C GLN A 399 13.95 -1.92 -23.24
N ASN A 400 14.59 -1.35 -22.23
CA ASN A 400 16.00 -0.96 -22.31
C ASN A 400 16.97 -1.99 -21.68
N GLY A 401 16.46 -3.11 -21.15
CA GLY A 401 17.30 -4.12 -20.52
C GLY A 401 17.97 -3.65 -19.22
N TRP A 402 17.36 -2.71 -18.49
CA TRP A 402 17.88 -2.17 -17.24
C TRP A 402 17.37 -2.89 -16.00
N LEU A 403 16.37 -3.76 -16.17
CA LEU A 403 15.75 -4.48 -15.05
C LEU A 403 16.57 -5.72 -14.69
N ILE A 404 16.96 -5.81 -13.42
CA ILE A 404 17.75 -6.92 -12.86
C ILE A 404 17.00 -7.52 -11.69
N TYR A 405 16.60 -8.77 -11.81
CA TYR A 405 16.02 -9.56 -10.72
C TYR A 405 16.21 -11.05 -11.05
N ASP A 406 16.29 -11.86 -10.00
CA ASP A 406 16.42 -13.32 -10.12
C ASP A 406 15.06 -14.02 -9.90
N ASP A 407 14.23 -13.44 -9.01
CA ASP A 407 12.91 -13.95 -8.65
C ASP A 407 11.94 -12.78 -8.37
N TRP A 408 10.65 -13.04 -8.47
CA TRP A 408 9.61 -12.08 -8.13
C TRP A 408 9.69 -11.57 -6.67
N GLU A 409 10.22 -12.38 -5.74
CA GLU A 409 10.44 -11.93 -4.35
C GLU A 409 11.38 -10.73 -4.23
N ASP A 410 12.26 -10.50 -5.20
CA ASP A 410 13.14 -9.34 -5.21
C ASP A 410 12.36 -8.02 -5.20
N PHE A 411 11.12 -8.01 -5.72
CA PHE A 411 10.23 -6.84 -5.71
C PHE A 411 9.74 -6.44 -4.30
N ALA A 412 9.82 -7.32 -3.30
CA ALA A 412 9.59 -6.98 -1.88
C ALA A 412 10.82 -6.42 -1.20
N SER A 413 11.99 -6.58 -1.83
CA SER A 413 13.25 -6.24 -1.21
C SER A 413 13.49 -4.72 -1.27
N CYS A 414 14.36 -4.26 -0.39
CA CYS A 414 14.90 -2.91 -0.50
C CYS A 414 16.13 -2.87 -1.42
N ARG A 415 16.32 -3.87 -2.28
CA ARG A 415 17.45 -3.98 -3.21
C ARG A 415 17.14 -3.19 -4.47
N ALA A 416 18.16 -2.56 -5.04
CA ALA A 416 18.01 -1.90 -6.32
C ALA A 416 17.83 -2.94 -7.43
N MET A 417 16.86 -2.71 -8.30
CA MET A 417 16.49 -3.60 -9.41
C MET A 417 16.75 -2.97 -10.77
N ILE A 418 17.29 -1.77 -10.78
CA ILE A 418 17.60 -1.01 -11.99
C ILE A 418 19.11 -0.81 -12.04
N GLU A 419 19.70 -1.14 -13.18
CA GLU A 419 21.08 -0.81 -13.50
C GLU A 419 21.14 -0.07 -14.82
N THR A 420 21.82 1.05 -14.84
CA THR A 420 21.99 1.91 -16.02
C THR A 420 23.47 2.18 -16.28
N ALA A 421 23.78 2.80 -17.39
CA ALA A 421 25.17 3.23 -17.69
C ALA A 421 25.70 4.25 -16.66
N GLN A 422 24.83 4.96 -15.94
CA GLN A 422 25.18 6.01 -14.98
C GLN A 422 25.40 5.46 -13.57
N LEU A 423 24.61 4.45 -13.17
CA LEU A 423 24.62 3.90 -11.81
C LEU A 423 24.42 2.39 -11.83
N SER A 424 25.32 1.68 -11.20
CA SER A 424 25.14 0.26 -10.90
C SER A 424 24.20 0.04 -9.71
N ARG A 425 23.66 -1.16 -9.60
CA ARG A 425 22.88 -1.63 -8.45
C ARG A 425 23.57 -1.33 -7.11
N THR A 426 24.86 -1.66 -7.01
CA THR A 426 25.65 -1.48 -5.79
C THR A 426 25.78 0.00 -5.41
N GLU A 427 26.02 0.88 -6.36
CA GLU A 427 26.14 2.32 -6.11
C GLU A 427 24.82 2.93 -5.60
N ILE A 428 23.68 2.50 -6.14
CA ILE A 428 22.36 2.94 -5.68
C ILE A 428 22.12 2.50 -4.22
N GLU A 429 22.42 1.23 -3.89
CA GLU A 429 22.27 0.70 -2.53
C GLU A 429 23.21 1.40 -1.53
N GLU A 430 24.45 1.64 -1.91
CA GLU A 430 25.41 2.38 -1.10
C GLU A 430 25.00 3.84 -0.88
N ALA A 431 24.50 4.50 -1.91
CA ALA A 431 23.97 5.84 -1.82
C ALA A 431 22.79 5.92 -0.83
N ARG A 432 21.89 4.93 -0.83
CA ARG A 432 20.80 4.87 0.13
C ARG A 432 21.30 4.70 1.57
N ILE A 433 22.25 3.81 1.81
CA ILE A 433 22.86 3.64 3.14
C ILE A 433 23.52 4.95 3.60
N ARG A 434 24.28 5.62 2.69
CA ARG A 434 24.89 6.90 2.94
C ARG A 434 23.84 7.97 3.29
N ALA A 435 22.74 8.05 2.55
CA ALA A 435 21.65 8.98 2.81
C ALA A 435 21.06 8.82 4.22
N TYR A 436 20.77 7.59 4.66
CA TYR A 436 20.32 7.33 6.02
C TYR A 436 21.35 7.76 7.06
N ARG A 437 22.64 7.47 6.85
CA ARG A 437 23.71 7.88 7.76
C ARG A 437 23.81 9.39 7.85
N GLU A 438 23.89 10.08 6.71
CA GLU A 438 24.01 11.53 6.68
C GLU A 438 22.80 12.26 7.25
N TYR A 439 21.61 11.71 7.11
CA TYR A 439 20.41 12.33 7.65
C TYR A 439 20.27 12.10 9.16
N TYR A 440 20.29 10.85 9.63
CA TYR A 440 19.93 10.50 11.01
C TYR A 440 21.05 10.65 12.02
N PHE A 441 22.33 10.60 11.60
CA PHE A 441 23.47 10.78 12.50
C PHE A 441 24.04 12.20 12.51
N ARG A 442 23.39 13.13 11.82
CA ARG A 442 23.83 14.54 11.89
C ARG A 442 23.56 15.12 13.28
N PRO A 443 24.50 15.95 13.85
CA PRO A 443 24.36 16.50 15.19
C PRO A 443 23.06 17.28 15.41
N GLN A 444 22.62 18.05 14.40
CA GLN A 444 21.37 18.83 14.48
C GLN A 444 20.13 17.93 14.65
N PHE A 445 20.07 16.78 13.97
CA PHE A 445 18.96 15.83 14.12
C PHE A 445 18.95 15.22 15.52
N VAL A 446 20.12 14.73 15.98
CA VAL A 446 20.27 14.10 17.30
C VAL A 446 19.90 15.09 18.41
N PHE A 447 20.39 16.34 18.31
CA PHE A 447 20.09 17.38 19.29
C PHE A 447 18.59 17.75 19.29
N ARG A 448 17.98 17.92 18.12
CA ARG A 448 16.55 18.21 17.98
C ARG A 448 15.70 17.11 18.61
N GLU A 449 16.00 15.85 18.34
CA GLU A 449 15.25 14.72 18.92
C GLU A 449 15.49 14.58 20.42
N ALA A 450 16.69 14.88 20.91
CA ALA A 450 16.96 14.90 22.36
C ALA A 450 16.13 15.97 23.09
N LEU A 451 15.97 17.16 22.51
CA LEU A 451 15.15 18.24 23.07
C LEU A 451 13.64 17.92 23.10
N ARG A 452 13.18 16.99 22.25
CA ARG A 452 11.79 16.55 22.18
C ARG A 452 11.41 15.52 23.24
N ILE A 453 12.40 14.97 23.96
CA ILE A 453 12.16 14.01 25.04
C ILE A 453 11.57 14.75 26.26
N ARG A 454 10.28 14.53 26.53
CA ARG A 454 9.59 15.06 27.71
C ARG A 454 9.13 13.98 28.67
N HIS A 455 8.96 12.74 28.17
CA HIS A 455 8.46 11.60 28.94
C HIS A 455 9.23 10.30 28.62
N PRO A 456 9.25 9.30 29.53
CA PRO A 456 9.87 8.00 29.29
C PRO A 456 9.36 7.28 28.02
N ARG A 457 8.10 7.54 27.60
CA ARG A 457 7.52 7.02 26.36
C ARG A 457 8.25 7.54 25.12
N ASP A 458 8.73 8.80 25.16
CA ASP A 458 9.47 9.39 24.04
C ASP A 458 10.81 8.69 23.82
N VAL A 459 11.49 8.28 24.91
CA VAL A 459 12.72 7.49 24.85
C VAL A 459 12.48 6.13 24.18
N ARG A 460 11.40 5.44 24.56
CA ARG A 460 11.04 4.16 23.93
C ARG A 460 10.74 4.30 22.43
N ARG A 461 10.08 5.40 22.04
CA ARG A 461 9.81 5.72 20.64
C ARG A 461 11.10 6.00 19.87
N LEU A 462 12.01 6.79 20.44
CA LEU A 462 13.33 7.08 19.87
C LEU A 462 14.15 5.81 19.69
N LEU A 463 14.17 4.92 20.68
CA LEU A 463 14.87 3.64 20.61
C LEU A 463 14.26 2.72 19.53
N ARG A 464 12.93 2.71 19.38
CA ARG A 464 12.26 1.98 18.29
C ARG A 464 12.65 2.54 16.92
N GLY A 465 12.61 3.87 16.76
CA GLY A 465 13.05 4.54 15.53
C GLY A 465 14.52 4.29 15.20
N ALA A 466 15.41 4.38 16.21
CA ALA A 466 16.82 4.07 16.04
C ALA A 466 17.06 2.60 15.64
N ARG A 467 16.34 1.66 16.24
CA ARG A 467 16.39 0.23 15.85
C ARG A 467 15.90 0.03 14.40
N SER A 468 14.83 0.70 14.00
CA SER A 468 14.34 0.63 12.62
C SER A 468 15.36 1.19 11.61
N VAL A 469 16.05 2.29 11.92
CA VAL A 469 17.13 2.83 11.09
C VAL A 469 18.32 1.87 11.06
N LEU A 470 18.74 1.35 12.21
CA LEU A 470 19.85 0.41 12.32
C LEU A 470 19.55 -0.93 11.63
N SER A 471 18.33 -1.44 11.73
CA SER A 471 17.94 -2.67 11.02
C SER A 471 18.00 -2.48 9.50
N ARG A 472 17.61 -1.31 9.00
CA ARG A 472 17.75 -0.96 7.59
C ARG A 472 19.21 -0.85 7.15
N LEU A 473 20.11 -0.37 8.00
CA LEU A 473 21.55 -0.31 7.75
C LEU A 473 22.21 -1.70 7.80
N ASN A 474 21.82 -2.56 8.74
CA ASN A 474 22.39 -3.91 8.92
C ASN A 474 21.86 -4.91 7.89
N PHE A 475 20.66 -4.75 7.38
CA PHE A 475 20.09 -5.60 6.33
C PHE A 475 21.02 -5.70 5.10
N PHE A 476 21.75 -4.62 4.80
CA PHE A 476 22.69 -4.56 3.67
C PHE A 476 24.07 -5.14 3.96
N GLN A 477 24.45 -5.27 5.23
CA GLN A 477 25.73 -5.92 5.60
C GLN A 477 25.62 -7.45 5.53
N SER A 478 24.46 -8.03 5.86
CA SER A 478 24.24 -9.47 5.77
C SER A 478 24.05 -9.97 4.33
N ALA A 479 23.54 -9.13 3.42
CA ALA A 479 23.41 -9.48 2.01
C ALA A 479 24.74 -9.45 1.20
N ARG A 480 25.83 -8.92 1.79
CA ARG A 480 27.19 -8.97 1.19
C ARG A 480 27.97 -10.25 1.53
N GLY A 481 27.42 -11.14 2.36
CA GLY A 481 28.06 -12.35 2.85
C GLY A 481 27.48 -13.68 2.34
N SER A 482 26.54 -13.62 1.39
CA SER A 482 25.95 -14.83 0.77
C SER A 482 26.14 -14.82 -0.74
#